data_7651d8939089052bbfb99cc747382d07
#
_entry.id   7651d8939089052bbfb99cc747382d07
#
_cell.length_a   1.000
_cell.length_b   1.000
_cell.length_c   1.000
_cell.angle_alpha   90.00
_cell.angle_beta   90.00
_cell.angle_gamma   90.00
#
_symmetry.space_group_name_H-M   'P 1'
#
loop_
_entity.id
_entity.type
_entity.pdbx_description
1 polymer ?
#
loop_
_entity_poly.entity_id
_entity_poly.type
_entity_poly.pdbx_seq_one_letter_code
_entity_poly.pdbx_strand_id
1 'polypeptide(L)'
;MDAVVLAGGFATRLWPITRNRPKMFLPIGDTTVIDRIFRELEADDRIEDVYVSTNEEFAEEFRNHLADSPFEKPRVSVEEARAEDEKFGVVGALGELVEREGIDSDTLVIAGDNLISFDISAFVDAFEANDGPTLAAYDVGDLESATQYGVIDVEDDRVVAFQEKPDDPASTLVSIACYAFPAETVGLFDTYLSGDNNPDEPGWFIQWLIEREPVYAFPFEGAWFDIGTPEGYLDAVAWYLDGGTLVHPDATVEGSDLGENVHVMEGATVVNSKLEQSVVFPDASLERCRIISSLIDEETELEDVNLSNAQIGAHTSLTQTPPDPWVWEQHRDSE
;
A
#
# COMPACT_ATOMS: atom_id res chain seq x y z
N MET A 1 -7.67 23.24 -3.46
CA MET A 1 -7.27 22.11 -4.34
C MET A 1 -8.03 20.87 -3.97
N ASP A 2 -8.19 19.94 -4.90
CA ASP A 2 -8.80 18.64 -4.62
C ASP A 2 -7.72 17.56 -4.40
N ALA A 3 -8.10 16.44 -3.79
CA ALA A 3 -7.24 15.29 -3.65
C ALA A 3 -7.90 14.02 -4.22
N VAL A 4 -7.13 13.19 -4.90
CA VAL A 4 -7.54 11.87 -5.37
C VAL A 4 -6.69 10.80 -4.69
N VAL A 5 -7.33 9.90 -3.98
CA VAL A 5 -6.68 8.73 -3.38
C VAL A 5 -6.99 7.51 -4.24
N LEU A 6 -5.96 6.97 -4.91
CA LEU A 6 -6.10 5.83 -5.79
C LEU A 6 -6.22 4.53 -4.98
N ALA A 7 -7.36 3.88 -5.06
CA ALA A 7 -7.70 2.71 -4.24
C ALA A 7 -8.39 1.57 -5.04
N GLY A 8 -8.27 1.54 -6.39
CA GLY A 8 -8.92 0.58 -7.28
C GLY A 8 -8.19 -0.76 -7.47
N GLY A 9 -7.01 -0.96 -6.86
CA GLY A 9 -6.19 -2.16 -7.05
C GLY A 9 -6.66 -3.38 -6.26
N PHE A 10 -6.68 -4.58 -6.87
CA PHE A 10 -7.08 -5.85 -6.22
C PHE A 10 -6.01 -6.47 -5.32
N ALA A 11 -4.77 -5.99 -5.34
CA ALA A 11 -3.66 -6.47 -4.52
C ALA A 11 -3.48 -8.01 -4.51
N THR A 12 -3.52 -8.64 -5.68
CA THR A 12 -3.47 -10.11 -5.82
C THR A 12 -2.20 -10.75 -5.27
N ARG A 13 -1.10 -9.98 -5.18
CA ARG A 13 0.16 -10.44 -4.58
C ARG A 13 0.05 -10.67 -3.06
N LEU A 14 -0.89 -10.00 -2.40
CA LEU A 14 -1.19 -10.15 -0.97
C LEU A 14 -2.30 -11.20 -0.70
N TRP A 15 -2.81 -11.88 -1.73
CA TRP A 15 -3.77 -12.97 -1.49
C TRP A 15 -3.09 -14.09 -0.70
N PRO A 16 -3.83 -14.70 0.26
CA PRO A 16 -5.27 -14.59 0.53
C PRO A 16 -5.69 -13.42 1.44
N ILE A 17 -4.76 -12.66 2.04
CA ILE A 17 -5.06 -11.63 3.05
C ILE A 17 -5.99 -10.53 2.52
N THR A 18 -5.79 -10.08 1.27
CA THR A 18 -6.57 -8.99 0.65
C THR A 18 -7.68 -9.49 -0.28
N ARG A 19 -8.06 -10.75 -0.16
CA ARG A 19 -9.09 -11.31 -1.04
C ARG A 19 -10.48 -10.70 -0.79
N ASN A 20 -10.78 -10.37 0.46
CA ASN A 20 -12.08 -9.88 0.90
C ASN A 20 -11.99 -8.49 1.56
N ARG A 21 -10.86 -7.80 1.41
CA ARG A 21 -10.66 -6.44 1.93
C ARG A 21 -9.70 -5.65 1.06
N PRO A 22 -9.90 -4.34 0.89
CA PRO A 22 -8.89 -3.46 0.28
C PRO A 22 -7.56 -3.53 1.04
N LYS A 23 -6.43 -3.57 0.33
CA LYS A 23 -5.10 -3.58 0.98
C LYS A 23 -4.85 -2.35 1.85
N MET A 24 -5.46 -1.23 1.53
CA MET A 24 -5.37 0.03 2.27
C MET A 24 -5.96 -0.06 3.68
N PHE A 25 -6.81 -1.04 3.95
CA PHE A 25 -7.35 -1.32 5.29
C PHE A 25 -6.44 -2.20 6.14
N LEU A 26 -5.29 -2.61 5.61
CA LEU A 26 -4.31 -3.33 6.43
C LEU A 26 -3.80 -2.42 7.55
N PRO A 27 -3.80 -2.92 8.79
CA PRO A 27 -3.42 -2.13 9.96
C PRO A 27 -1.90 -1.97 10.08
N ILE A 28 -1.47 -0.75 10.37
CA ILE A 28 -0.11 -0.41 10.78
C ILE A 28 -0.18 0.20 12.18
N GLY A 29 0.07 -0.60 13.19
CA GLY A 29 -0.16 -0.22 14.57
C GLY A 29 -1.65 -0.14 14.91
N ASP A 30 -2.10 1.00 15.41
CA ASP A 30 -3.46 1.28 15.88
C ASP A 30 -4.38 1.87 14.79
N THR A 31 -3.91 2.00 13.56
CA THR A 31 -4.68 2.61 12.46
C THR A 31 -4.39 1.91 11.14
N THR A 32 -5.24 2.12 10.15
CA THR A 32 -5.02 1.58 8.78
C THR A 32 -4.11 2.51 7.97
N VAL A 33 -3.56 1.99 6.86
CA VAL A 33 -2.75 2.81 5.93
C VAL A 33 -3.56 3.96 5.38
N ILE A 34 -4.81 3.70 4.96
CA ILE A 34 -5.66 4.73 4.37
C ILE A 34 -6.04 5.84 5.37
N ASP A 35 -6.27 5.50 6.65
CA ASP A 35 -6.61 6.48 7.68
C ASP A 35 -5.45 7.44 7.99
N ARG A 36 -4.21 7.00 7.79
CA ARG A 36 -3.05 7.89 7.89
C ARG A 36 -3.09 8.94 6.79
N ILE A 37 -3.37 8.53 5.56
CA ILE A 37 -3.53 9.43 4.42
C ILE A 37 -4.72 10.38 4.67
N PHE A 38 -5.88 9.86 5.06
CA PHE A 38 -7.06 10.69 5.32
C PHE A 38 -6.82 11.72 6.43
N ARG A 39 -6.08 11.34 7.49
CA ARG A 39 -5.75 12.27 8.58
C ARG A 39 -4.92 13.45 8.11
N GLU A 40 -3.93 13.21 7.25
CA GLU A 40 -3.10 14.27 6.66
C GLU A 40 -3.92 15.16 5.71
N LEU A 41 -4.75 14.56 4.83
CA LEU A 41 -5.62 15.30 3.92
C LEU A 41 -6.71 16.11 4.64
N GLU A 42 -7.28 15.55 5.71
CA GLU A 42 -8.28 16.24 6.53
C GLU A 42 -7.69 17.45 7.25
N ALA A 43 -6.42 17.37 7.67
CA ALA A 43 -5.76 18.39 8.47
C ALA A 43 -5.32 19.61 7.65
N ASP A 44 -5.18 19.53 6.33
CA ASP A 44 -4.75 20.64 5.47
C ASP A 44 -5.97 21.40 4.91
N ASP A 45 -6.19 22.63 5.35
CA ASP A 45 -7.31 23.48 4.94
C ASP A 45 -7.29 23.85 3.43
N ARG A 46 -6.17 23.67 2.73
CA ARG A 46 -6.06 23.90 1.27
C ARG A 46 -6.73 22.78 0.46
N ILE A 47 -6.87 21.61 1.05
CA ILE A 47 -7.56 20.47 0.42
C ILE A 47 -9.05 20.58 0.75
N GLU A 48 -9.88 20.77 -0.26
CA GLU A 48 -11.32 21.00 -0.12
C GLU A 48 -12.09 19.69 -0.18
N ASP A 49 -11.90 18.91 -1.25
CA ASP A 49 -12.55 17.63 -1.50
C ASP A 49 -11.53 16.51 -1.64
N VAL A 50 -11.85 15.33 -1.12
CA VAL A 50 -11.02 14.11 -1.24
C VAL A 50 -11.83 13.01 -1.91
N TYR A 51 -11.41 12.58 -3.10
CA TYR A 51 -12.04 11.51 -3.86
C TYR A 51 -11.28 10.20 -3.67
N VAL A 52 -11.94 9.19 -3.15
CA VAL A 52 -11.40 7.83 -3.06
C VAL A 52 -11.79 7.08 -4.33
N SER A 53 -10.88 7.00 -5.30
CA SER A 53 -11.08 6.24 -6.55
C SER A 53 -10.97 4.76 -6.27
N THR A 54 -12.06 4.02 -6.37
CA THR A 54 -12.09 2.58 -6.11
C THR A 54 -13.01 1.85 -7.10
N ASN A 55 -12.84 0.54 -7.21
CA ASN A 55 -13.69 -0.31 -8.05
C ASN A 55 -15.03 -0.65 -7.37
N GLU A 56 -15.98 -1.23 -8.13
CA GLU A 56 -17.30 -1.63 -7.63
C GLU A 56 -17.21 -2.67 -6.50
N GLU A 57 -16.20 -3.55 -6.50
CA GLU A 57 -16.07 -4.64 -5.54
C GLU A 57 -15.82 -4.11 -4.12
N PHE A 58 -15.00 -3.06 -3.97
CA PHE A 58 -14.64 -2.50 -2.68
C PHE A 58 -15.38 -1.21 -2.30
N ALA A 59 -16.24 -0.71 -3.18
CA ALA A 59 -16.92 0.57 -2.96
C ALA A 59 -17.80 0.60 -1.70
N GLU A 60 -18.41 -0.53 -1.33
CA GLU A 60 -19.27 -0.62 -0.13
C GLU A 60 -18.42 -0.63 1.14
N GLU A 61 -17.30 -1.35 1.14
CA GLU A 61 -16.35 -1.39 2.25
C GLU A 61 -15.79 0.00 2.55
N PHE A 62 -15.40 0.77 1.51
CA PHE A 62 -14.97 2.15 1.69
C PHE A 62 -16.09 3.05 2.23
N ARG A 63 -17.34 2.93 1.74
CA ARG A 63 -18.44 3.71 2.26
C ARG A 63 -18.75 3.42 3.72
N ASN A 64 -18.72 2.14 4.10
CA ASN A 64 -18.93 1.72 5.48
C ASN A 64 -17.81 2.25 6.39
N HIS A 65 -16.55 2.10 5.95
CA HIS A 65 -15.40 2.61 6.68
C HIS A 65 -15.48 4.13 6.92
N LEU A 66 -15.82 4.90 5.88
CA LEU A 66 -15.96 6.34 6.00
C LEU A 66 -17.16 6.74 6.89
N ALA A 67 -18.26 5.99 6.87
CA ALA A 67 -19.44 6.26 7.70
C ALA A 67 -19.12 6.11 9.21
N ASP A 68 -18.20 5.21 9.56
CA ASP A 68 -17.78 4.96 10.94
C ASP A 68 -16.53 5.77 11.34
N SER A 69 -15.94 6.54 10.42
CA SER A 69 -14.72 7.32 10.62
C SER A 69 -15.00 8.77 11.05
N PRO A 70 -14.02 9.49 11.61
CA PRO A 70 -14.15 10.92 11.94
C PRO A 70 -13.90 11.86 10.74
N PHE A 71 -13.59 11.34 9.55
CA PHE A 71 -13.20 12.13 8.38
C PHE A 71 -14.44 12.69 7.65
N GLU A 72 -14.40 13.95 7.28
CA GLU A 72 -15.52 14.66 6.62
C GLU A 72 -15.27 14.92 5.12
N LYS A 73 -13.99 15.05 4.70
CA LYS A 73 -13.63 15.35 3.30
C LYS A 73 -13.69 14.14 2.37
N PRO A 74 -13.27 12.91 2.77
CA PRO A 74 -13.23 11.78 1.87
C PRO A 74 -14.61 11.31 1.42
N ARG A 75 -14.76 11.09 0.12
CA ARG A 75 -15.95 10.50 -0.51
C ARG A 75 -15.58 9.49 -1.57
N VAL A 76 -16.33 8.42 -1.68
CA VAL A 76 -16.10 7.33 -2.62
C VAL A 76 -16.51 7.73 -4.02
N SER A 77 -15.60 7.65 -4.96
CA SER A 77 -15.84 7.74 -6.39
C SER A 77 -15.57 6.38 -7.04
N VAL A 78 -16.59 5.78 -7.65
CA VAL A 78 -16.53 4.41 -8.16
C VAL A 78 -16.14 4.41 -9.62
N GLU A 79 -15.08 3.67 -9.96
CA GLU A 79 -14.65 3.43 -11.33
C GLU A 79 -15.64 2.53 -12.06
N GLU A 80 -16.01 2.87 -13.31
CA GLU A 80 -16.93 2.06 -14.11
C GLU A 80 -16.32 0.76 -14.66
N ALA A 81 -15.06 0.46 -14.34
CA ALA A 81 -14.36 -0.73 -14.81
C ALA A 81 -15.01 -2.02 -14.25
N ARG A 82 -15.49 -2.87 -15.15
CA ARG A 82 -16.34 -4.02 -14.87
C ARG A 82 -15.58 -5.33 -14.67
N ALA A 83 -14.30 -5.41 -15.04
CA ALA A 83 -13.45 -6.58 -14.87
C ALA A 83 -11.96 -6.19 -14.93
N GLU A 84 -11.09 -7.05 -14.38
CA GLU A 84 -9.64 -6.84 -14.37
C GLU A 84 -9.05 -6.68 -15.79
N ASP A 85 -9.67 -7.32 -16.77
CA ASP A 85 -9.27 -7.27 -18.20
C ASP A 85 -9.78 -6.00 -18.94
N GLU A 86 -10.63 -5.18 -18.30
CA GLU A 86 -11.23 -3.96 -18.87
C GLU A 86 -10.72 -2.67 -18.20
N LYS A 87 -9.61 -2.74 -17.47
CA LYS A 87 -9.03 -1.56 -16.80
C LYS A 87 -8.51 -0.56 -17.82
N PHE A 88 -8.92 0.69 -17.67
CA PHE A 88 -8.41 1.83 -18.44
C PHE A 88 -6.98 2.23 -18.07
N GLY A 89 -6.30 1.49 -17.17
CA GLY A 89 -5.04 1.91 -16.56
C GLY A 89 -5.25 3.04 -15.53
N VAL A 90 -4.21 3.37 -14.77
CA VAL A 90 -4.31 4.37 -13.69
C VAL A 90 -4.56 5.78 -14.24
N VAL A 91 -3.90 6.14 -15.36
CA VAL A 91 -4.12 7.45 -15.99
C VAL A 91 -5.51 7.55 -16.61
N GLY A 92 -6.01 6.43 -17.18
CA GLY A 92 -7.38 6.35 -17.68
C GLY A 92 -8.41 6.54 -16.58
N ALA A 93 -8.25 5.86 -15.45
CA ALA A 93 -9.13 6.00 -14.28
C ALA A 93 -9.11 7.43 -13.70
N LEU A 94 -7.94 8.09 -13.69
CA LEU A 94 -7.82 9.50 -13.30
C LEU A 94 -8.58 10.43 -14.26
N GLY A 95 -8.42 10.25 -15.58
CA GLY A 95 -9.13 11.07 -16.57
C GLY A 95 -10.65 10.92 -16.44
N GLU A 96 -11.16 9.69 -16.31
CA GLU A 96 -12.59 9.44 -16.08
C GLU A 96 -13.09 10.03 -14.76
N LEU A 97 -12.29 9.95 -13.69
CA LEU A 97 -12.66 10.54 -12.40
C LEU A 97 -12.74 12.06 -12.51
N VAL A 98 -11.78 12.71 -13.13
CA VAL A 98 -11.76 14.15 -13.35
C VAL A 98 -13.00 14.61 -14.10
N GLU A 99 -13.41 13.91 -15.18
CA GLU A 99 -14.60 14.20 -15.94
C GLU A 99 -15.89 13.97 -15.11
N ARG A 100 -15.97 12.83 -14.44
CA ARG A 100 -17.16 12.42 -13.65
C ARG A 100 -17.44 13.33 -12.48
N GLU A 101 -16.40 13.70 -11.73
CA GLU A 101 -16.54 14.55 -10.54
C GLU A 101 -16.45 16.05 -10.87
N GLY A 102 -16.06 16.40 -12.10
CA GLY A 102 -15.94 17.78 -12.56
C GLY A 102 -14.79 18.55 -11.94
N ILE A 103 -13.65 17.87 -11.74
CA ILE A 103 -12.46 18.46 -11.12
C ILE A 103 -11.81 19.44 -12.10
N ASP A 104 -11.77 20.71 -11.73
CA ASP A 104 -11.17 21.81 -12.49
C ASP A 104 -10.18 22.65 -11.67
N SER A 105 -9.77 22.13 -10.51
CA SER A 105 -8.82 22.74 -9.58
C SER A 105 -7.44 22.07 -9.64
N ASP A 106 -6.46 22.67 -8.97
CA ASP A 106 -5.21 22.00 -8.63
C ASP A 106 -5.51 20.70 -7.89
N THR A 107 -4.83 19.61 -8.24
CA THR A 107 -5.19 18.28 -7.76
C THR A 107 -3.97 17.52 -7.23
N LEU A 108 -4.07 17.08 -5.99
CA LEU A 108 -3.17 16.10 -5.38
C LEU A 108 -3.63 14.69 -5.74
N VAL A 109 -2.74 13.85 -6.25
CA VAL A 109 -2.99 12.42 -6.51
C VAL A 109 -2.05 11.59 -5.66
N ILE A 110 -2.59 10.69 -4.84
CA ILE A 110 -1.79 9.81 -3.97
C ILE A 110 -2.30 8.36 -4.06
N ALA A 111 -1.38 7.41 -4.16
CA ALA A 111 -1.75 6.00 -4.07
C ALA A 111 -2.13 5.64 -2.62
N GLY A 112 -3.31 5.04 -2.45
CA GLY A 112 -3.87 4.72 -1.13
C GLY A 112 -3.13 3.61 -0.37
N ASP A 113 -2.19 2.93 -1.02
CA ASP A 113 -1.31 1.90 -0.46
C ASP A 113 0.10 2.42 -0.11
N ASN A 114 0.34 3.71 -0.25
CA ASN A 114 1.59 4.32 0.16
C ASN A 114 1.58 4.65 1.65
N LEU A 115 2.49 4.02 2.40
CA LEU A 115 2.85 4.50 3.74
C LEU A 115 4.03 5.46 3.61
N ILE A 116 3.80 6.73 3.89
CA ILE A 116 4.79 7.81 3.79
C ILE A 116 5.02 8.44 5.16
N SER A 117 6.25 8.93 5.40
CA SER A 117 6.62 9.57 6.67
C SER A 117 6.75 11.09 6.59
N PHE A 118 6.60 11.71 5.41
CA PHE A 118 6.55 13.16 5.28
C PHE A 118 5.12 13.69 5.48
N ASP A 119 5.01 14.92 5.94
CA ASP A 119 3.72 15.62 6.06
C ASP A 119 3.22 16.03 4.68
N ILE A 120 1.99 15.68 4.31
CA ILE A 120 1.39 16.08 3.01
C ILE A 120 1.37 17.60 2.87
N SER A 121 1.19 18.36 3.94
CA SER A 121 1.25 19.82 3.92
C SER A 121 2.60 20.35 3.43
N ALA A 122 3.72 19.70 3.76
CA ALA A 122 5.05 20.08 3.27
C ALA A 122 5.19 19.81 1.76
N PHE A 123 4.58 18.75 1.25
CA PHE A 123 4.52 18.46 -0.19
C PHE A 123 3.67 19.51 -0.93
N VAL A 124 2.52 19.89 -0.38
CA VAL A 124 1.67 20.95 -0.94
C VAL A 124 2.39 22.31 -0.92
N ASP A 125 3.14 22.64 0.16
CA ASP A 125 3.97 23.84 0.22
C ASP A 125 5.02 23.88 -0.93
N ALA A 126 5.67 22.73 -1.19
CA ALA A 126 6.61 22.62 -2.30
C ALA A 126 5.94 22.78 -3.67
N PHE A 127 4.75 22.20 -3.85
CA PHE A 127 3.96 22.38 -5.06
C PHE A 127 3.59 23.85 -5.29
N GLU A 128 3.08 24.54 -4.27
CA GLU A 128 2.72 25.96 -4.36
C GLU A 128 3.94 26.87 -4.63
N ALA A 129 5.13 26.46 -4.20
CA ALA A 129 6.37 27.18 -4.46
C ALA A 129 6.90 26.97 -5.89
N ASN A 130 6.51 25.89 -6.55
CA ASN A 130 6.88 25.56 -7.91
C ASN A 130 5.87 26.12 -8.91
N ASP A 131 6.29 26.29 -10.16
CA ASP A 131 5.41 26.75 -11.25
C ASP A 131 5.16 25.57 -12.20
N GLY A 132 4.50 24.50 -11.68
CA GLY A 132 4.21 23.32 -12.47
C GLY A 132 3.98 22.03 -11.64
N PRO A 133 3.69 20.92 -12.34
CA PRO A 133 3.51 19.63 -11.70
C PRO A 133 4.67 19.26 -10.79
N THR A 134 4.34 18.72 -9.63
CA THR A 134 5.33 18.29 -8.63
C THR A 134 5.09 16.83 -8.25
N LEU A 135 6.14 16.03 -8.14
CA LEU A 135 6.08 14.65 -7.70
C LEU A 135 6.95 14.42 -6.46
N ALA A 136 6.50 13.54 -5.57
CA ALA A 136 7.32 13.11 -4.44
C ALA A 136 8.35 12.07 -4.90
N ALA A 137 9.59 12.21 -4.42
CA ALA A 137 10.72 11.39 -4.83
C ALA A 137 11.44 10.80 -3.63
N TYR A 138 11.79 9.51 -3.73
CA TYR A 138 12.45 8.76 -2.67
C TYR A 138 13.69 8.02 -3.20
N ASP A 139 14.78 8.04 -2.43
CA ASP A 139 15.98 7.28 -2.75
C ASP A 139 15.87 5.87 -2.15
N VAL A 140 15.67 4.87 -3.02
CA VAL A 140 15.57 3.46 -2.60
C VAL A 140 16.92 2.83 -2.25
N GLY A 141 18.02 3.54 -2.46
CA GLY A 141 19.37 3.18 -2.02
C GLY A 141 20.10 2.17 -2.90
N ASP A 142 19.43 1.43 -3.76
CA ASP A 142 20.05 0.47 -4.68
C ASP A 142 19.31 0.40 -6.04
N LEU A 143 20.06 0.04 -7.09
CA LEU A 143 19.53 0.00 -8.46
C LEU A 143 18.59 -1.19 -8.70
N GLU A 144 18.71 -2.29 -7.97
CA GLU A 144 17.81 -3.45 -8.13
C GLU A 144 16.40 -3.09 -7.68
N SER A 145 16.27 -2.47 -6.51
CA SER A 145 14.99 -1.95 -6.01
C SER A 145 14.40 -0.90 -6.95
N ALA A 146 15.23 -0.03 -7.53
CA ALA A 146 14.77 1.02 -8.44
C ALA A 146 14.07 0.48 -9.71
N THR A 147 14.37 -0.75 -10.16
CA THR A 147 13.73 -1.37 -11.34
C THR A 147 12.21 -1.54 -11.19
N GLN A 148 11.68 -1.48 -9.98
CA GLN A 148 10.26 -1.68 -9.70
C GLN A 148 9.41 -0.40 -9.86
N TYR A 149 10.06 0.76 -10.01
CA TYR A 149 9.43 2.07 -9.91
C TYR A 149 9.78 2.99 -11.09
N GLY A 150 9.14 4.13 -11.15
CA GLY A 150 9.51 5.20 -12.06
C GLY A 150 10.80 5.88 -11.60
N VAL A 151 11.90 5.67 -12.31
CA VAL A 151 13.22 6.25 -12.00
C VAL A 151 13.33 7.64 -12.57
N ILE A 152 13.82 8.59 -11.78
CA ILE A 152 13.96 9.98 -12.17
C ILE A 152 15.41 10.46 -12.09
N ASP A 153 15.73 11.44 -12.93
CA ASP A 153 16.93 12.25 -12.83
C ASP A 153 16.52 13.70 -12.61
N VAL A 154 17.18 14.38 -11.65
CA VAL A 154 16.78 15.71 -11.17
C VAL A 154 17.96 16.68 -11.26
N GLU A 155 17.73 17.86 -11.85
CA GLU A 155 18.66 18.99 -11.87
C GLU A 155 17.93 20.24 -11.35
N ASP A 156 18.47 20.87 -10.28
CA ASP A 156 17.88 22.09 -9.68
C ASP A 156 16.36 21.91 -9.38
N ASP A 157 15.99 20.84 -8.70
CA ASP A 157 14.62 20.43 -8.35
C ASP A 157 13.71 20.08 -9.54
N ARG A 158 14.21 20.13 -10.77
CA ARG A 158 13.45 19.76 -11.97
C ARG A 158 13.75 18.34 -12.40
N VAL A 159 12.71 17.61 -12.74
CA VAL A 159 12.82 16.29 -13.36
C VAL A 159 13.26 16.47 -14.81
N VAL A 160 14.47 16.05 -15.13
CA VAL A 160 15.07 16.15 -16.48
C VAL A 160 14.97 14.85 -17.27
N ALA A 161 14.79 13.72 -16.58
CA ALA A 161 14.52 12.44 -17.21
C ALA A 161 13.59 11.59 -16.34
N PHE A 162 12.78 10.75 -16.99
CA PHE A 162 11.90 9.78 -16.33
C PHE A 162 11.93 8.47 -17.09
N GLN A 163 12.07 7.35 -16.38
CA GLN A 163 12.08 5.99 -16.94
C GLN A 163 11.10 5.13 -16.13
N GLU A 164 10.00 4.69 -16.73
CA GLU A 164 9.04 3.81 -16.07
C GLU A 164 9.56 2.37 -16.02
N LYS A 165 9.80 1.87 -14.80
CA LYS A 165 10.24 0.49 -14.48
C LYS A 165 11.34 -0.03 -15.43
N PRO A 166 12.50 0.66 -15.51
CA PRO A 166 13.55 0.29 -16.45
C PRO A 166 14.30 -0.97 -16.01
N ASP A 167 14.74 -1.79 -16.97
CA ASP A 167 15.62 -2.93 -16.70
C ASP A 167 17.04 -2.49 -16.25
N ASP A 168 17.46 -1.29 -16.65
CA ASP A 168 18.78 -0.71 -16.30
C ASP A 168 18.57 0.74 -15.83
N PRO A 169 18.24 0.92 -14.53
CA PRO A 169 17.93 2.23 -13.98
C PRO A 169 19.17 3.13 -13.90
N ALA A 170 19.01 4.40 -14.29
CA ALA A 170 20.08 5.39 -14.28
C ALA A 170 20.34 5.99 -12.88
N SER A 171 19.41 5.84 -11.94
CA SER A 171 19.41 6.45 -10.60
C SER A 171 18.73 5.54 -9.60
N THR A 172 18.98 5.75 -8.30
CA THR A 172 18.23 5.15 -7.20
C THR A 172 17.07 6.03 -6.73
N LEU A 173 16.94 7.25 -7.29
CA LEU A 173 15.86 8.17 -6.98
C LEU A 173 14.62 7.79 -7.79
N VAL A 174 13.52 7.48 -7.10
CA VAL A 174 12.29 7.02 -7.74
C VAL A 174 11.13 7.96 -7.44
N SER A 175 10.19 8.07 -8.37
CA SER A 175 8.89 8.67 -8.15
C SER A 175 8.02 7.70 -7.36
N ILE A 176 7.53 8.13 -6.23
CA ILE A 176 6.45 7.44 -5.53
C ILE A 176 5.10 7.98 -6.04
N ALA A 177 4.07 7.16 -6.03
CA ALA A 177 2.77 7.58 -6.57
C ALA A 177 2.10 8.65 -5.68
N CYS A 178 2.73 9.83 -5.60
CA CYS A 178 2.25 11.05 -4.96
C CYS A 178 2.61 12.23 -5.86
N TYR A 179 1.59 12.86 -6.45
CA TYR A 179 1.71 13.89 -7.46
C TYR A 179 0.82 15.09 -7.12
N ALA A 180 1.25 16.31 -7.43
CA ALA A 180 0.39 17.49 -7.42
C ALA A 180 0.40 18.11 -8.82
N PHE A 181 -0.76 18.33 -9.39
CA PHE A 181 -0.95 18.85 -10.73
C PHE A 181 -1.69 20.19 -10.68
N PRO A 182 -1.19 21.25 -11.35
CA PRO A 182 -1.97 22.45 -11.60
C PRO A 182 -3.27 22.11 -12.39
N ALA A 183 -4.30 22.90 -12.23
CA ALA A 183 -5.57 22.73 -12.95
C ALA A 183 -5.40 22.60 -14.47
N GLU A 184 -4.46 23.37 -15.06
CA GLU A 184 -4.14 23.28 -16.47
C GLU A 184 -3.59 21.91 -16.87
N THR A 185 -2.76 21.30 -16.01
CA THR A 185 -2.19 19.95 -16.22
C THR A 185 -3.24 18.86 -16.04
N VAL A 186 -4.18 19.01 -15.09
CA VAL A 186 -5.33 18.12 -14.94
C VAL A 186 -6.14 18.05 -16.24
N GLY A 187 -6.34 19.17 -16.92
CA GLY A 187 -7.00 19.23 -18.23
C GLY A 187 -6.25 18.51 -19.36
N LEU A 188 -4.98 18.11 -19.17
CA LEU A 188 -4.20 17.40 -20.16
C LEU A 188 -4.42 15.87 -20.16
N PHE A 189 -5.10 15.30 -19.17
CA PHE A 189 -5.39 13.87 -19.17
C PHE A 189 -6.13 13.43 -20.43
N ASP A 190 -7.16 14.16 -20.85
CA ASP A 190 -7.88 13.88 -22.10
C ASP A 190 -6.99 13.98 -23.35
N THR A 191 -6.10 14.96 -23.37
CA THR A 191 -5.15 15.12 -24.48
C THR A 191 -4.17 13.94 -24.53
N TYR A 192 -3.68 13.49 -23.39
CA TYR A 192 -2.81 12.32 -23.27
C TYR A 192 -3.52 11.06 -23.72
N LEU A 193 -4.73 10.80 -23.21
CA LEU A 193 -5.52 9.59 -23.48
C LEU A 193 -6.06 9.54 -24.90
N SER A 194 -6.30 10.69 -25.55
CA SER A 194 -6.72 10.74 -26.96
C SER A 194 -5.58 10.43 -27.94
N GLY A 195 -4.33 10.39 -27.47
CA GLY A 195 -3.16 9.96 -28.22
C GLY A 195 -2.95 8.45 -28.18
N ASP A 196 -1.88 7.98 -28.83
CA ASP A 196 -1.42 6.58 -28.76
C ASP A 196 -0.44 6.39 -27.57
N ASN A 197 -0.87 6.82 -26.37
CA ASN A 197 -0.07 6.81 -25.16
C ASN A 197 -0.49 5.68 -24.23
N ASN A 198 0.44 5.23 -23.36
CA ASN A 198 0.16 4.15 -22.41
C ASN A 198 -0.65 4.67 -21.21
N PRO A 199 -1.88 4.18 -20.96
CA PRO A 199 -2.71 4.65 -19.85
C PRO A 199 -2.42 3.94 -18.51
N ASP A 200 -1.58 2.88 -18.48
CA ASP A 200 -1.52 1.92 -17.38
C ASP A 200 -0.87 2.49 -16.11
N GLU A 201 0.22 3.23 -16.26
CA GLU A 201 1.00 3.73 -15.12
C GLU A 201 1.12 5.26 -15.18
N PRO A 202 1.02 5.96 -14.03
CA PRO A 202 1.15 7.42 -13.98
C PRO A 202 2.49 7.92 -14.51
N GLY A 203 3.55 7.13 -14.36
CA GLY A 203 4.89 7.47 -14.83
C GLY A 203 4.97 7.72 -16.34
N TRP A 204 4.17 7.05 -17.14
CA TRP A 204 4.10 7.34 -18.58
C TRP A 204 3.51 8.73 -18.86
N PHE A 205 2.56 9.18 -18.06
CA PHE A 205 2.06 10.54 -18.15
C PHE A 205 3.11 11.56 -17.73
N ILE A 206 3.86 11.30 -16.65
CA ILE A 206 4.96 12.17 -16.22
C ILE A 206 6.05 12.23 -17.30
N GLN A 207 6.44 11.10 -17.89
CA GLN A 207 7.41 11.07 -19.00
C GLN A 207 6.94 11.89 -20.19
N TRP A 208 5.66 11.88 -20.50
CA TRP A 208 5.06 12.69 -21.55
C TRP A 208 5.03 14.19 -21.18
N LEU A 209 4.81 14.52 -19.89
CA LEU A 209 4.76 15.91 -19.39
C LEU A 209 6.13 16.60 -19.43
N ILE A 210 7.21 15.94 -19.02
CA ILE A 210 8.55 16.55 -18.97
C ILE A 210 9.05 17.07 -20.33
N GLU A 211 8.48 16.55 -21.43
CA GLU A 211 8.76 17.05 -22.79
C GLU A 211 8.01 18.34 -23.14
N ARG A 212 7.04 18.77 -22.32
CA ARG A 212 6.06 19.82 -22.61
C ARG A 212 6.12 20.98 -21.64
N GLU A 213 6.31 20.66 -20.36
CA GLU A 213 6.36 21.64 -19.29
C GLU A 213 7.37 21.24 -18.20
N PRO A 214 7.84 22.16 -17.38
CA PRO A 214 8.67 21.84 -16.24
C PRO A 214 7.90 20.98 -15.24
N VAL A 215 8.49 19.84 -14.83
CA VAL A 215 8.01 18.98 -13.75
C VAL A 215 9.04 19.05 -12.62
N TYR A 216 8.58 19.17 -11.39
CA TYR A 216 9.44 19.34 -10.22
C TYR A 216 9.42 18.10 -9.33
N ALA A 217 10.53 17.86 -8.64
CA ALA A 217 10.65 16.81 -7.64
C ALA A 217 10.64 17.40 -6.23
N PHE A 218 9.96 16.70 -5.32
CA PHE A 218 10.04 16.89 -3.89
C PHE A 218 10.76 15.67 -3.30
N PRO A 219 12.10 15.68 -3.23
CA PRO A 219 12.83 14.62 -2.56
C PRO A 219 12.64 14.73 -1.05
N PHE A 220 12.41 13.61 -0.38
CA PHE A 220 12.25 13.58 1.08
C PHE A 220 13.12 12.51 1.73
N GLU A 221 13.49 12.78 2.97
CA GLU A 221 14.15 11.80 3.85
C GLU A 221 13.10 11.15 4.77
N GLY A 222 13.34 9.91 5.16
CA GLY A 222 12.44 9.19 6.07
C GLY A 222 12.07 7.81 5.56
N ALA A 223 10.79 7.47 5.60
CA ALA A 223 10.30 6.16 5.19
C ALA A 223 9.20 6.26 4.13
N TRP A 224 9.26 5.33 3.21
CA TRP A 224 8.21 5.05 2.25
C TRP A 224 8.10 3.54 2.04
N PHE A 225 6.87 3.03 2.06
CA PHE A 225 6.57 1.63 1.78
C PHE A 225 5.38 1.53 0.84
N ASP A 226 5.55 0.76 -0.24
CA ASP A 226 4.45 0.22 -1.04
C ASP A 226 4.00 -1.09 -0.39
N ILE A 227 2.81 -1.07 0.22
CA ILE A 227 2.25 -2.26 0.90
C ILE A 227 1.58 -3.24 -0.08
N GLY A 228 1.96 -3.22 -1.34
CA GLY A 228 1.41 -4.11 -2.38
C GLY A 228 1.91 -5.55 -2.31
N THR A 229 2.90 -5.86 -1.46
CA THR A 229 3.47 -7.21 -1.27
C THR A 229 3.51 -7.59 0.22
N PRO A 230 3.58 -8.90 0.56
CA PRO A 230 3.74 -9.33 1.95
C PRO A 230 4.99 -8.78 2.62
N GLU A 231 6.09 -8.73 1.88
CA GLU A 231 7.36 -8.17 2.34
C GLU A 231 7.21 -6.68 2.64
N GLY A 232 6.68 -5.89 1.69
CA GLY A 232 6.47 -4.46 1.86
C GLY A 232 5.53 -4.14 3.04
N TYR A 233 4.49 -4.94 3.24
CA TYR A 233 3.61 -4.78 4.40
C TYR A 233 4.32 -5.14 5.72
N LEU A 234 5.08 -6.24 5.78
CA LEU A 234 5.86 -6.60 6.97
C LEU A 234 6.94 -5.58 7.29
N ASP A 235 7.60 -5.01 6.28
CA ASP A 235 8.60 -3.96 6.45
C ASP A 235 7.97 -2.66 6.98
N ALA A 236 6.78 -2.31 6.51
CA ALA A 236 6.00 -1.19 7.05
C ALA A 236 5.61 -1.40 8.52
N VAL A 237 5.19 -2.60 8.89
CA VAL A 237 4.90 -2.98 10.29
C VAL A 237 6.19 -2.93 11.12
N ALA A 238 7.31 -3.46 10.61
CA ALA A 238 8.60 -3.46 11.30
C ALA A 238 9.12 -2.02 11.54
N TRP A 239 8.99 -1.15 10.54
CA TRP A 239 9.31 0.27 10.70
C TRP A 239 8.48 0.93 11.80
N TYR A 240 7.17 0.66 11.82
CA TYR A 240 6.28 1.23 12.85
C TYR A 240 6.62 0.72 14.25
N LEU A 241 6.94 -0.56 14.40
CA LEU A 241 7.22 -1.19 15.70
C LEU A 241 8.64 -0.94 16.20
N ASP A 242 9.57 -0.53 15.34
CA ASP A 242 10.98 -0.23 15.65
C ASP A 242 11.65 -1.34 16.50
N GLY A 243 11.50 -2.60 16.06
CA GLY A 243 12.01 -3.78 16.77
C GLY A 243 11.14 -4.25 17.96
N GLY A 244 10.07 -3.51 18.28
CA GLY A 244 9.17 -3.85 19.38
C GLY A 244 8.11 -4.88 19.02
N THR A 245 7.20 -5.11 19.98
CA THR A 245 5.98 -5.90 19.80
C THR A 245 4.77 -5.05 20.14
N LEU A 246 3.68 -5.23 19.40
CA LEU A 246 2.39 -4.64 19.73
C LEU A 246 1.38 -5.77 19.96
N VAL A 247 0.85 -5.84 21.18
CA VAL A 247 -0.16 -6.82 21.57
C VAL A 247 -1.41 -6.06 22.02
N HIS A 248 -2.54 -6.32 21.38
CA HIS A 248 -3.79 -5.71 21.73
C HIS A 248 -4.21 -6.11 23.16
N PRO A 249 -4.80 -5.22 23.99
CA PRO A 249 -5.19 -5.54 25.37
C PRO A 249 -6.16 -6.72 25.50
N ASP A 250 -7.00 -6.97 24.49
CA ASP A 250 -7.95 -8.06 24.46
C ASP A 250 -7.38 -9.36 23.79
N ALA A 251 -6.09 -9.33 23.41
CA ALA A 251 -5.40 -10.54 22.97
C ALA A 251 -4.86 -11.35 24.15
N THR A 252 -4.76 -12.67 23.99
CA THR A 252 -4.20 -13.58 24.98
C THR A 252 -2.84 -14.11 24.51
N VAL A 253 -1.79 -13.86 25.30
CA VAL A 253 -0.45 -14.40 25.03
C VAL A 253 0.04 -15.16 26.26
N GLU A 254 0.14 -16.50 26.16
CA GLU A 254 0.52 -17.36 27.29
C GLU A 254 1.65 -18.33 26.92
N GLY A 255 2.72 -18.36 27.73
CA GLY A 255 3.85 -19.28 27.54
C GLY A 255 4.61 -19.10 26.24
N SER A 256 4.43 -17.97 25.55
CA SER A 256 4.94 -17.69 24.22
C SER A 256 6.13 -16.74 24.25
N ASP A 257 7.00 -16.83 23.22
CA ASP A 257 8.16 -15.97 22.97
C ASP A 257 7.84 -15.08 21.75
N LEU A 258 7.62 -13.80 21.99
CA LEU A 258 7.43 -12.81 20.94
C LEU A 258 8.77 -12.09 20.71
N GLY A 259 9.35 -12.32 19.54
CA GLY A 259 10.56 -11.64 19.06
C GLY A 259 10.28 -10.23 18.54
N GLU A 260 11.17 -9.72 17.69
CA GLU A 260 11.06 -8.39 17.12
C GLU A 260 9.92 -8.31 16.09
N ASN A 261 9.31 -7.12 15.98
CA ASN A 261 8.33 -6.78 14.95
C ASN A 261 7.13 -7.73 14.88
N VAL A 262 6.56 -8.05 16.03
CA VAL A 262 5.34 -8.87 16.13
C VAL A 262 4.15 -8.01 16.47
N HIS A 263 3.09 -8.10 15.67
CA HIS A 263 1.80 -7.47 15.94
C HIS A 263 0.74 -8.54 16.18
N VAL A 264 0.14 -8.55 17.38
CA VAL A 264 -0.96 -9.44 17.76
C VAL A 264 -2.19 -8.59 18.02
N MET A 265 -3.25 -8.80 17.23
CA MET A 265 -4.45 -7.96 17.22
C MET A 265 -5.52 -8.45 18.21
N GLU A 266 -6.63 -7.70 18.23
CA GLU A 266 -7.78 -7.91 19.12
C GLU A 266 -8.28 -9.37 19.06
N GLY A 267 -8.60 -9.95 20.22
CA GLY A 267 -9.16 -11.31 20.33
C GLY A 267 -8.20 -12.46 19.98
N ALA A 268 -7.05 -12.17 19.38
CA ALA A 268 -6.11 -13.21 19.00
C ALA A 268 -5.52 -13.94 20.22
N THR A 269 -5.29 -15.24 20.08
CA THR A 269 -4.76 -16.14 21.11
C THR A 269 -3.46 -16.77 20.64
N VAL A 270 -2.37 -16.58 21.40
CA VAL A 270 -1.03 -17.11 21.11
C VAL A 270 -0.52 -17.88 22.32
N VAL A 271 -0.54 -19.22 22.27
CA VAL A 271 -0.21 -20.09 23.40
C VAL A 271 0.98 -21.00 23.07
N ASN A 272 1.98 -21.03 23.97
CA ASN A 272 3.17 -21.89 23.85
C ASN A 272 3.87 -21.79 22.47
N SER A 273 3.88 -20.61 21.88
CA SER A 273 4.32 -20.36 20.51
C SER A 273 5.49 -19.39 20.46
N LYS A 274 6.21 -19.40 19.32
CA LYS A 274 7.29 -18.46 19.05
C LYS A 274 6.99 -17.70 17.76
N LEU A 275 6.96 -16.35 17.85
CA LEU A 275 6.69 -15.46 16.73
C LEU A 275 7.84 -14.49 16.52
N GLU A 276 8.13 -14.12 15.27
CA GLU A 276 9.12 -13.11 14.88
C GLU A 276 8.69 -12.48 13.55
N GLN A 277 8.79 -11.16 13.41
CA GLN A 277 8.45 -10.40 12.21
C GLN A 277 7.10 -10.83 11.60
N SER A 278 6.06 -10.88 12.39
CA SER A 278 4.79 -11.49 11.97
C SER A 278 3.58 -10.70 12.47
N VAL A 279 2.51 -10.77 11.70
CA VAL A 279 1.23 -10.16 12.02
C VAL A 279 0.18 -11.24 12.23
N VAL A 280 -0.48 -11.19 13.39
CA VAL A 280 -1.60 -12.06 13.77
C VAL A 280 -2.86 -11.20 13.84
N PHE A 281 -3.75 -11.42 12.90
CA PHE A 281 -4.99 -10.66 12.73
C PHE A 281 -6.03 -11.04 13.80
N PRO A 282 -7.16 -10.31 13.87
CA PRO A 282 -8.14 -10.51 14.93
C PRO A 282 -8.67 -11.95 15.02
N ASP A 283 -8.91 -12.38 16.27
CA ASP A 283 -9.52 -13.66 16.59
C ASP A 283 -8.76 -14.92 16.10
N ALA A 284 -7.53 -14.77 15.59
CA ALA A 284 -6.70 -15.90 15.21
C ALA A 284 -6.15 -16.64 16.44
N SER A 285 -6.07 -17.97 16.37
CA SER A 285 -5.61 -18.85 17.45
C SER A 285 -4.37 -19.66 17.04
N LEU A 286 -3.27 -19.48 17.76
CA LEU A 286 -2.00 -20.17 17.52
C LEU A 286 -1.59 -20.95 18.77
N GLU A 287 -1.48 -22.26 18.67
CA GLU A 287 -1.04 -23.13 19.77
C GLU A 287 0.17 -23.98 19.35
N ARG A 288 1.26 -23.92 20.10
CA ARG A 288 2.51 -24.66 19.84
C ARG A 288 3.10 -24.41 18.44
N CYS A 289 3.02 -23.17 17.98
CA CYS A 289 3.46 -22.75 16.65
C CYS A 289 4.81 -22.05 16.67
N ARG A 290 5.51 -22.12 15.52
CA ARG A 290 6.65 -21.25 15.24
C ARG A 290 6.37 -20.49 13.95
N ILE A 291 6.22 -19.18 14.04
CA ILE A 291 5.77 -18.30 12.95
C ILE A 291 6.84 -17.22 12.73
N ILE A 292 7.38 -17.14 11.52
CA ILE A 292 8.43 -16.18 11.14
C ILE A 292 8.07 -15.52 9.83
N SER A 293 8.21 -14.18 9.75
CA SER A 293 7.98 -13.38 8.54
C SER A 293 6.67 -13.73 7.85
N SER A 294 5.57 -13.78 8.62
CA SER A 294 4.31 -14.36 8.14
C SER A 294 3.09 -13.53 8.53
N LEU A 295 2.06 -13.63 7.72
CA LEU A 295 0.76 -13.02 7.92
C LEU A 295 -0.28 -14.12 8.23
N ILE A 296 -0.90 -14.05 9.40
CA ILE A 296 -1.92 -15.01 9.85
C ILE A 296 -3.24 -14.27 9.97
N ASP A 297 -4.15 -14.50 9.05
CA ASP A 297 -5.40 -13.75 8.91
C ASP A 297 -6.43 -14.10 9.99
N GLU A 298 -7.50 -13.34 10.03
CA GLU A 298 -8.55 -13.41 11.04
C GLU A 298 -9.20 -14.79 11.14
N GLU A 299 -9.62 -15.16 12.37
CA GLU A 299 -10.30 -16.42 12.67
C GLU A 299 -9.55 -17.67 12.18
N THR A 300 -8.21 -17.60 12.06
CA THR A 300 -7.34 -18.70 11.67
C THR A 300 -6.97 -19.54 12.89
N GLU A 301 -7.05 -20.87 12.80
CA GLU A 301 -6.66 -21.81 13.85
C GLU A 301 -5.42 -22.61 13.43
N LEU A 302 -4.29 -22.40 14.11
CA LEU A 302 -3.02 -23.11 13.85
C LEU A 302 -2.58 -23.88 15.09
N GLU A 303 -2.32 -25.19 14.93
CA GLU A 303 -1.84 -26.06 16.01
C GLU A 303 -0.65 -26.90 15.54
N ASP A 304 0.45 -26.90 16.33
CA ASP A 304 1.66 -27.69 16.09
C ASP A 304 2.33 -27.41 14.72
N VAL A 305 2.26 -26.18 14.19
CA VAL A 305 2.80 -25.83 12.86
C VAL A 305 4.03 -24.91 12.93
N ASN A 306 4.93 -25.08 11.96
CA ASN A 306 6.07 -24.19 11.74
C ASN A 306 5.93 -23.53 10.37
N LEU A 307 5.82 -22.19 10.33
CA LEU A 307 5.66 -21.40 9.12
C LEU A 307 6.74 -20.33 9.02
N SER A 308 7.20 -20.09 7.80
CA SER A 308 8.10 -19.00 7.47
C SER A 308 7.75 -18.45 6.11
N ASN A 309 7.71 -17.12 5.98
CA ASN A 309 7.30 -16.41 4.76
C ASN A 309 5.94 -16.88 4.23
N ALA A 310 4.98 -17.08 5.15
CA ALA A 310 3.67 -17.62 4.83
C ALA A 310 2.57 -16.57 4.92
N GLN A 311 1.56 -16.74 4.08
CA GLN A 311 0.31 -16.00 4.14
C GLN A 311 -0.81 -17.01 4.34
N ILE A 312 -1.46 -16.97 5.49
CA ILE A 312 -2.57 -17.86 5.85
C ILE A 312 -3.85 -17.02 5.84
N GLY A 313 -4.77 -17.39 4.96
CA GLY A 313 -6.05 -16.66 4.80
C GLY A 313 -7.03 -16.92 5.94
N ALA A 314 -7.99 -16.02 6.07
CA ALA A 314 -9.04 -16.07 7.09
C ALA A 314 -9.77 -17.43 7.15
N HIS A 315 -10.22 -17.80 8.34
CA HIS A 315 -10.98 -19.03 8.64
C HIS A 315 -10.23 -20.33 8.27
N THR A 316 -8.90 -20.30 8.16
CA THR A 316 -8.09 -21.49 7.88
C THR A 316 -7.83 -22.26 9.18
N SER A 317 -8.06 -23.58 9.18
CA SER A 317 -7.67 -24.46 10.27
C SER A 317 -6.56 -25.41 9.79
N LEU A 318 -5.41 -25.40 10.49
CA LEU A 318 -4.22 -26.18 10.17
C LEU A 318 -3.67 -26.82 11.43
N THR A 319 -3.58 -28.16 11.43
CA THR A 319 -2.93 -28.93 12.50
C THR A 319 -1.90 -29.86 11.88
N GLN A 320 -0.64 -29.74 12.30
CA GLN A 320 0.38 -30.70 11.88
C GLN A 320 0.34 -31.90 12.80
N THR A 321 -0.29 -32.98 12.34
CA THR A 321 -0.20 -34.26 13.06
C THR A 321 1.28 -34.70 13.07
N PRO A 322 1.90 -34.96 14.24
CA PRO A 322 3.26 -35.51 14.26
C PRO A 322 3.30 -36.79 13.40
N PRO A 323 4.36 -36.99 12.61
CA PRO A 323 4.46 -38.21 11.81
C PRO A 323 4.29 -39.43 12.72
N ASP A 324 3.41 -40.32 12.32
CA ASP A 324 3.14 -41.57 13.06
C ASP A 324 4.50 -42.26 13.38
N PRO A 325 4.85 -42.50 14.65
CA PRO A 325 6.12 -43.14 15.01
C PRO A 325 6.42 -44.44 14.26
N TRP A 326 5.37 -45.10 13.79
CA TRP A 326 5.47 -46.37 13.05
C TRP A 326 5.97 -46.22 11.60
N VAL A 327 5.94 -45.03 11.00
CA VAL A 327 6.41 -44.81 9.62
C VAL A 327 7.94 -44.85 9.54
N TRP A 328 8.64 -44.51 10.62
CA TRP A 328 10.11 -44.47 10.65
C TRP A 328 10.73 -45.86 10.99
N GLU A 329 9.99 -46.80 11.57
CA GLU A 329 10.49 -48.15 11.88
C GLU A 329 10.51 -49.07 10.65
N GLN A 330 9.65 -48.85 9.65
CA GLN A 330 9.59 -49.65 8.43
C GLN A 330 10.74 -49.42 7.43
N HIS A 331 11.52 -48.38 7.58
CA HIS A 331 12.68 -48.09 6.70
C HIS A 331 14.04 -48.42 7.32
N ARG A 332 14.08 -48.94 8.56
CA ARG A 332 15.33 -49.34 9.22
C ARG A 332 15.72 -50.79 9.01
N ASP A 333 14.78 -51.62 8.55
CA ASP A 333 15.00 -53.07 8.35
C ASP A 333 15.26 -53.47 6.88
N SER A 334 15.60 -52.50 6.02
CA SER A 334 15.89 -52.76 4.60
C SER A 334 17.29 -52.31 4.14
N GLU A 335 18.28 -52.29 5.05
CA GLU A 335 19.71 -52.19 4.68
C GLU A 335 20.47 -53.47 5.13
#